data_87f61c845b7ccf18a1ddfaa29f5bc4cb
#
_entry.id   87f61c845b7ccf18a1ddfaa29f5bc4cb
#
_cell.length_a   1.000
_cell.length_b   1.000
_cell.length_c   1.000
_cell.angle_alpha   90.00
_cell.angle_beta   90.00
_cell.angle_gamma   90.00
#
_symmetry.space_group_name_H-M   'P 1'
#
loop_
_entity.id
_entity.type
_entity.pdbx_description
1 polymer ?
#
loop_
_entity_poly.entity_id
_entity_poly.type
_entity_poly.pdbx_seq_one_letter_code
_entity_poly.pdbx_strand_id
1 'polypeptide(L)'
;MGLRAKFLTVLVAGILWVGCSGGSTEDAYIEQAGVIHQNALTIDGHVEIPANYATREVDPGRDNDFQVDLPKLLAGEMDSIFLVIDPGRTASDTEDIASMQAGTIRGLEAIHRLAEEMYPNEFEIAYSADDIERIVGSGKLAASIGIENGLMIGHEIVHIETYFNLGGRYMALPHEIHSEPVDIEMFPGEEFDEAGLDSLHQQIIAEMNRLGMVVDVSHLSRTAMLEAVNLSRAPVIASNSAIRKLRDHSWNLDDDQLVALRDSGGVVQVVAFGALLTEDAALRRREYNNIRGAFGMIPGQQPEELGAEPYEDYMGRMEALDERYPDATVADFVDHVDYAIRAIGIDHVGISSDFDGGGGIPGWNHAGEGLNVTIELVRRGYSEVDIEKLWGGNLLRVLREVESVALRLGES
;
A
#
# COMPACT_ATOMS: atom_id res chain seq x y z
N MET A 1 10.66 28.18 0.50
CA MET A 1 11.70 27.48 -0.29
C MET A 1 10.94 26.82 -1.42
N GLY A 2 11.24 27.15 -2.68
CA GLY A 2 10.37 26.83 -3.80
C GLY A 2 10.32 25.33 -4.12
N LEU A 3 9.11 24.77 -4.21
CA LEU A 3 8.85 23.48 -4.79
C LEU A 3 9.35 23.48 -6.25
N ARG A 4 10.00 22.41 -6.64
CA ARG A 4 10.61 22.26 -7.96
C ARG A 4 9.54 21.82 -8.96
N ALA A 5 9.27 22.63 -9.98
CA ALA A 5 8.47 22.21 -11.12
C ALA A 5 9.26 21.16 -11.93
N LYS A 6 8.70 19.97 -12.10
CA LYS A 6 9.26 18.95 -12.99
C LYS A 6 8.98 19.37 -14.44
N PHE A 7 10.02 19.82 -15.17
CA PHE A 7 9.92 20.13 -16.60
C PHE A 7 10.25 18.87 -17.40
N LEU A 8 9.33 18.46 -18.23
CA LEU A 8 9.52 17.41 -19.23
C LEU A 8 10.49 17.95 -20.31
N THR A 9 11.78 17.71 -20.13
CA THR A 9 12.79 18.01 -21.16
C THR A 9 13.24 16.69 -21.78
N VAL A 10 12.69 16.36 -22.93
CA VAL A 10 13.24 15.27 -23.76
C VAL A 10 14.59 15.73 -24.29
N LEU A 11 15.66 15.32 -23.66
CA LEU A 11 17.02 15.50 -24.14
C LEU A 11 17.53 14.19 -24.73
N VAL A 12 17.69 14.17 -26.04
CA VAL A 12 18.46 13.13 -26.74
C VAL A 12 19.92 13.28 -26.31
N ALA A 13 20.38 12.46 -25.37
CA ALA A 13 21.76 12.45 -24.90
C ALA A 13 22.61 11.58 -25.80
N GLY A 14 23.48 12.24 -26.55
CA GLY A 14 24.65 11.61 -27.16
C GLY A 14 25.63 11.17 -26.06
N ILE A 15 26.09 9.92 -26.16
CA ILE A 15 27.10 9.32 -25.29
C ILE A 15 28.41 10.12 -25.40
N LEU A 16 28.76 10.85 -24.36
CA LEU A 16 30.09 11.39 -24.14
C LEU A 16 30.77 10.62 -22.99
N TRP A 17 31.68 9.78 -23.33
CA TRP A 17 32.65 9.17 -22.42
C TRP A 17 33.50 10.29 -21.77
N VAL A 18 33.39 10.47 -20.46
CA VAL A 18 34.36 11.27 -19.68
C VAL A 18 34.88 10.40 -18.54
N GLY A 19 36.16 10.49 -18.38
CA GLY A 19 37.02 9.62 -17.67
C GLY A 19 36.83 9.46 -16.17
N CYS A 20 37.43 8.41 -15.68
CA CYS A 20 37.60 7.90 -14.33
C CYS A 20 37.62 8.96 -13.21
N SER A 21 36.54 9.02 -12.44
CA SER A 21 36.60 9.26 -11.01
C SER A 21 36.30 7.90 -10.35
N GLY A 22 37.15 7.45 -9.42
CA GLY A 22 37.08 6.12 -8.81
C GLY A 22 35.96 5.99 -7.78
N GLY A 23 34.68 6.13 -8.20
CA GLY A 23 33.53 5.70 -7.45
C GLY A 23 33.40 4.18 -7.47
N SER A 24 32.91 3.58 -6.41
CA SER A 24 32.58 2.14 -6.40
C SER A 24 31.42 1.86 -7.35
N THR A 25 31.23 0.61 -7.74
CA THR A 25 30.05 0.18 -8.52
C THR A 25 28.75 0.55 -7.78
N GLU A 26 28.78 0.55 -6.46
CA GLU A 26 27.66 0.94 -5.59
C GLU A 26 27.33 2.43 -5.73
N ASP A 27 28.33 3.32 -5.71
CA ASP A 27 28.09 4.76 -5.92
C ASP A 27 27.42 5.05 -7.26
N ALA A 28 27.78 4.28 -8.30
CA ALA A 28 27.17 4.41 -9.63
C ALA A 28 25.69 3.98 -9.64
N TYR A 29 25.32 2.93 -8.91
CA TYR A 29 23.91 2.53 -8.76
C TYR A 29 23.10 3.58 -8.01
N ILE A 30 23.63 4.13 -6.93
CA ILE A 30 22.97 5.19 -6.13
C ILE A 30 22.75 6.44 -6.98
N GLU A 31 23.76 6.88 -7.74
CA GLU A 31 23.65 8.05 -8.62
C GLU A 31 22.61 7.82 -9.72
N GLN A 32 22.65 6.66 -10.39
CA GLN A 32 21.67 6.30 -11.42
C GLN A 32 20.26 6.21 -10.84
N ALA A 33 20.08 5.54 -9.70
CA ALA A 33 18.80 5.37 -9.04
C ALA A 33 18.22 6.72 -8.60
N GLY A 34 19.02 7.63 -8.08
CA GLY A 34 18.57 8.97 -7.71
C GLY A 34 18.01 9.74 -8.89
N VAL A 35 18.65 9.66 -10.07
CA VAL A 35 18.11 10.30 -11.28
C VAL A 35 16.81 9.67 -11.73
N ILE A 36 16.72 8.35 -11.74
CA ILE A 36 15.51 7.62 -12.16
C ILE A 36 14.37 7.89 -11.18
N HIS A 37 14.61 7.81 -9.86
CA HIS A 37 13.60 8.02 -8.83
C HIS A 37 13.02 9.44 -8.90
N GLN A 38 13.88 10.43 -9.11
CA GLN A 38 13.47 11.83 -9.25
C GLN A 38 12.61 12.09 -10.50
N ASN A 39 12.79 11.32 -11.58
CA ASN A 39 12.04 11.44 -12.82
C ASN A 39 10.76 10.61 -12.83
N ALA A 40 10.75 9.47 -12.15
CA ALA A 40 9.58 8.61 -12.05
C ALA A 40 8.44 9.30 -11.29
N LEU A 41 7.21 9.02 -11.69
CA LEU A 41 6.03 9.36 -10.89
C LEU A 41 5.88 8.30 -9.80
N THR A 42 6.31 8.64 -8.58
CA THR A 42 6.30 7.73 -7.45
C THR A 42 4.96 7.75 -6.75
N ILE A 43 4.27 6.60 -6.75
CA ILE A 43 2.97 6.41 -6.07
C ILE A 43 3.11 5.26 -5.08
N ASP A 44 2.85 5.52 -3.80
CA ASP A 44 2.64 4.44 -2.84
C ASP A 44 1.16 4.03 -2.87
N GLY A 45 0.90 2.78 -3.21
CA GLY A 45 -0.46 2.28 -3.45
C GLY A 45 -1.28 2.03 -2.18
N HIS A 46 -0.65 2.02 -0.97
CA HIS A 46 -1.35 1.71 0.28
C HIS A 46 -0.60 2.24 1.50
N VAL A 47 -1.19 3.23 2.16
CA VAL A 47 -0.70 3.83 3.42
C VAL A 47 -1.88 4.02 4.35
N GLU A 48 -1.92 3.33 5.47
CA GLU A 48 -3.04 3.44 6.41
C GLU A 48 -3.00 4.77 7.19
N ILE A 49 -4.17 5.29 7.53
CA ILE A 49 -4.29 6.48 8.37
C ILE A 49 -4.94 6.14 9.71
N PRO A 50 -4.45 6.69 10.84
CA PRO A 50 -5.07 6.49 12.13
C PRO A 50 -6.40 7.25 12.24
N ALA A 51 -7.29 6.78 13.13
CA ALA A 51 -8.63 7.33 13.32
C ALA A 51 -8.67 8.85 13.68
N ASN A 52 -7.57 9.39 14.24
CA ASN A 52 -7.41 10.79 14.59
C ASN A 52 -6.48 11.56 13.62
N TYR A 53 -6.35 11.07 12.37
CA TYR A 53 -5.53 11.68 11.34
C TYR A 53 -5.91 13.13 11.05
N ALA A 54 -4.92 13.93 10.67
CA ALA A 54 -5.06 15.35 10.32
C ALA A 54 -5.74 16.18 11.44
N THR A 55 -5.29 16.01 12.68
CA THR A 55 -5.68 16.79 13.85
C THR A 55 -4.46 17.57 14.40
N ARG A 56 -4.64 18.29 15.49
CA ARG A 56 -3.51 18.94 16.18
C ARG A 56 -2.62 17.94 16.92
N GLU A 57 -3.16 16.77 17.27
CA GLU A 57 -2.45 15.70 17.97
C GLU A 57 -1.70 14.82 16.98
N VAL A 58 -2.33 14.51 15.86
CA VAL A 58 -1.75 13.77 14.74
C VAL A 58 -1.72 14.70 13.52
N ASP A 59 -0.64 15.48 13.45
CA ASP A 59 -0.40 16.47 12.40
C ASP A 59 0.55 15.90 11.34
N PRO A 60 0.04 15.43 10.19
CA PRO A 60 0.87 14.81 9.16
C PRO A 60 1.77 15.80 8.40
N GLY A 61 1.65 17.08 8.66
CA GLY A 61 2.58 18.09 8.13
C GLY A 61 3.87 18.25 8.93
N ARG A 62 3.99 17.55 10.07
CA ARG A 62 5.16 17.63 10.96
C ARG A 62 5.83 16.28 11.06
N ASP A 63 7.14 16.31 11.28
CA ASP A 63 7.90 15.11 11.64
C ASP A 63 7.35 14.51 12.96
N ASN A 64 7.00 13.25 12.91
CA ASN A 64 6.36 12.50 13.99
C ASN A 64 6.79 11.02 13.95
N ASP A 65 6.20 10.18 14.82
CA ASP A 65 6.54 8.76 14.94
C ASP A 65 5.84 7.87 13.88
N PHE A 66 4.94 8.43 13.03
CA PHE A 66 4.34 7.70 11.92
C PHE A 66 5.35 7.47 10.80
N GLN A 67 5.10 6.44 10.00
CA GLN A 67 5.96 6.11 8.85
C GLN A 67 5.75 7.07 7.69
N VAL A 68 4.60 7.79 7.65
CA VAL A 68 4.27 8.76 6.60
C VAL A 68 3.87 10.10 7.19
N ASP A 69 4.64 11.13 6.85
CA ASP A 69 4.36 12.54 7.10
C ASP A 69 4.96 13.39 5.98
N LEU A 70 4.60 14.67 5.91
CA LEU A 70 5.07 15.58 4.86
C LEU A 70 6.60 15.68 4.78
N PRO A 71 7.35 15.83 5.88
CA PRO A 71 8.82 15.81 5.85
C PRO A 71 9.39 14.52 5.24
N LYS A 72 8.85 13.36 5.59
CA LYS A 72 9.31 12.07 5.06
C LYS A 72 8.96 11.89 3.58
N LEU A 73 7.73 12.26 3.17
CA LEU A 73 7.34 12.24 1.75
C LEU A 73 8.26 13.12 0.89
N LEU A 74 8.59 14.33 1.36
CA LEU A 74 9.50 15.22 0.65
C LEU A 74 10.96 14.69 0.64
N ALA A 75 11.41 14.06 1.72
CA ALA A 75 12.74 13.46 1.81
C ALA A 75 12.89 12.24 0.90
N GLY A 76 11.82 11.44 0.76
CA GLY A 76 11.77 10.27 -0.11
C GLY A 76 11.38 10.58 -1.56
N GLU A 77 11.20 11.85 -1.91
CA GLU A 77 10.80 12.29 -3.27
C GLU A 77 9.52 11.57 -3.75
N MET A 78 8.60 11.26 -2.82
CA MET A 78 7.30 10.66 -3.13
C MET A 78 6.38 11.72 -3.73
N ASP A 79 5.67 11.39 -4.81
CA ASP A 79 4.79 12.32 -5.54
C ASP A 79 3.32 12.12 -5.18
N SER A 80 2.93 10.90 -4.89
CA SER A 80 1.54 10.53 -4.60
C SER A 80 1.45 9.38 -3.61
N ILE A 81 0.40 9.38 -2.81
CA ILE A 81 0.07 8.31 -1.88
C ILE A 81 -1.42 8.00 -1.93
N PHE A 82 -1.76 6.72 -1.78
CA PHE A 82 -3.12 6.31 -1.44
C PHE A 82 -3.24 6.27 0.08
N LEU A 83 -3.94 7.24 0.65
CA LEU A 83 -4.31 7.28 2.07
C LEU A 83 -5.49 6.34 2.27
N VAL A 84 -5.27 5.30 3.07
CA VAL A 84 -6.21 4.20 3.24
C VAL A 84 -6.91 4.31 4.57
N ILE A 85 -8.22 4.17 4.53
CA ILE A 85 -9.07 4.13 5.71
C ILE A 85 -9.40 2.68 5.99
N ASP A 86 -8.94 2.15 7.14
CA ASP A 86 -9.40 0.87 7.67
C ASP A 86 -10.61 1.11 8.59
N PRO A 87 -11.83 0.70 8.19
CA PRO A 87 -13.02 0.87 9.01
C PRO A 87 -13.11 -0.14 10.16
N GLY A 88 -12.22 -1.12 10.22
CA GLY A 88 -12.23 -2.25 11.14
C GLY A 88 -12.45 -3.58 10.42
N ARG A 89 -12.18 -4.69 11.12
CA ARG A 89 -12.01 -6.02 10.51
C ARG A 89 -13.09 -7.03 10.87
N THR A 90 -13.98 -6.71 11.83
CA THR A 90 -15.08 -7.57 12.24
C THR A 90 -16.32 -6.73 12.53
N ALA A 91 -17.48 -7.23 12.14
CA ALA A 91 -18.76 -6.63 12.50
C ALA A 91 -19.68 -7.73 13.03
N SER A 92 -20.06 -7.66 14.30
CA SER A 92 -20.92 -8.66 14.94
C SER A 92 -22.40 -8.32 14.82
N ASP A 93 -22.75 -7.05 14.59
CA ASP A 93 -24.12 -6.56 14.49
C ASP A 93 -24.23 -5.23 13.72
N THR A 94 -25.45 -4.69 13.66
CA THR A 94 -25.73 -3.43 12.97
C THR A 94 -25.16 -2.19 13.66
N GLU A 95 -24.83 -2.24 14.95
CA GLU A 95 -24.23 -1.14 15.69
C GLU A 95 -22.72 -1.04 15.33
N ASP A 96 -22.06 -2.18 15.19
CA ASP A 96 -20.69 -2.25 14.69
C ASP A 96 -20.61 -1.67 13.28
N ILE A 97 -21.49 -2.07 12.36
CA ILE A 97 -21.55 -1.54 10.99
C ILE A 97 -21.75 -0.02 11.00
N ALA A 98 -22.66 0.51 11.81
CA ALA A 98 -22.89 1.94 11.91
C ALA A 98 -21.66 2.69 12.46
N SER A 99 -20.92 2.08 13.39
CA SER A 99 -19.67 2.61 13.93
C SER A 99 -18.58 2.66 12.85
N MET A 100 -18.45 1.59 12.05
CA MET A 100 -17.53 1.52 10.90
C MET A 100 -17.88 2.58 9.85
N GLN A 101 -19.16 2.75 9.48
CA GLN A 101 -19.63 3.79 8.57
C GLN A 101 -19.22 5.19 9.05
N ALA A 102 -19.49 5.48 10.33
CA ALA A 102 -19.08 6.75 10.92
C ALA A 102 -17.56 6.93 10.96
N GLY A 103 -16.80 5.86 11.18
CA GLY A 103 -15.33 5.84 11.10
C GLY A 103 -14.83 6.19 9.71
N THR A 104 -15.36 5.52 8.68
CA THR A 104 -15.02 5.76 7.28
C THR A 104 -15.27 7.21 6.87
N ILE A 105 -16.44 7.78 7.22
CA ILE A 105 -16.72 9.19 6.93
C ILE A 105 -15.73 10.11 7.63
N ARG A 106 -15.42 9.87 8.91
CA ARG A 106 -14.38 10.68 9.62
C ARG A 106 -13.02 10.59 8.98
N GLY A 107 -12.61 9.42 8.48
CA GLY A 107 -11.36 9.24 7.74
C GLY A 107 -11.34 10.04 6.43
N LEU A 108 -12.43 9.95 5.64
CA LEU A 108 -12.60 10.75 4.42
C LEU A 108 -12.52 12.26 4.73
N GLU A 109 -13.27 12.74 5.73
CA GLU A 109 -13.22 14.14 6.17
C GLU A 109 -11.82 14.56 6.69
N ALA A 110 -11.07 13.64 7.28
CA ALA A 110 -9.71 13.91 7.74
C ALA A 110 -8.76 14.16 6.57
N ILE A 111 -8.87 13.39 5.48
CA ILE A 111 -8.07 13.61 4.27
C ILE A 111 -8.45 14.94 3.59
N HIS A 112 -9.74 15.27 3.53
CA HIS A 112 -10.18 16.58 3.07
C HIS A 112 -9.59 17.71 3.93
N ARG A 113 -9.64 17.59 5.25
CA ARG A 113 -9.06 18.56 6.17
C ARG A 113 -7.54 18.73 5.96
N LEU A 114 -6.80 17.62 5.71
CA LEU A 114 -5.39 17.67 5.37
C LEU A 114 -5.15 18.57 4.14
N ALA A 115 -5.85 18.27 3.03
CA ALA A 115 -5.58 18.89 1.75
C ALA A 115 -6.21 20.28 1.57
N GLU A 116 -7.36 20.54 2.21
CA GLU A 116 -8.13 21.78 1.98
C GLU A 116 -7.91 22.83 3.08
N GLU A 117 -7.60 22.40 4.33
CA GLU A 117 -7.50 23.31 5.47
C GLU A 117 -6.09 23.41 6.06
N MET A 118 -5.42 22.25 6.29
CA MET A 118 -4.14 22.23 7.00
C MET A 118 -2.97 22.53 6.07
N TYR A 119 -2.90 21.87 4.93
CA TYR A 119 -1.76 21.93 3.99
C TYR A 119 -2.20 22.09 2.52
N PRO A 120 -3.03 23.10 2.16
CA PRO A 120 -3.58 23.24 0.80
C PRO A 120 -2.54 23.65 -0.26
N ASN A 121 -1.35 24.05 0.15
CA ASN A 121 -0.25 24.37 -0.77
C ASN A 121 0.64 23.17 -1.06
N GLU A 122 0.61 22.15 -0.20
CA GLU A 122 1.45 20.95 -0.25
C GLU A 122 0.69 19.75 -0.79
N PHE A 123 -0.59 19.60 -0.44
CA PHE A 123 -1.44 18.50 -0.85
C PHE A 123 -2.63 18.97 -1.69
N GLU A 124 -3.09 18.07 -2.57
CA GLU A 124 -4.37 18.19 -3.27
C GLU A 124 -4.98 16.80 -3.45
N ILE A 125 -6.31 16.66 -3.28
CA ILE A 125 -7.00 15.38 -3.46
C ILE A 125 -7.09 15.06 -4.95
N ALA A 126 -6.69 13.85 -5.34
CA ALA A 126 -6.83 13.35 -6.70
C ALA A 126 -8.10 12.51 -6.85
N TYR A 127 -8.94 12.89 -7.78
CA TYR A 127 -10.19 12.21 -8.10
C TYR A 127 -10.11 11.35 -9.37
N SER A 128 -8.98 11.38 -10.05
CA SER A 128 -8.73 10.63 -11.29
C SER A 128 -7.23 10.40 -11.50
N ALA A 129 -6.88 9.50 -12.42
CA ALA A 129 -5.49 9.34 -12.85
C ALA A 129 -4.89 10.63 -13.42
N ASP A 130 -5.69 11.38 -14.18
CA ASP A 130 -5.26 12.67 -14.75
C ASP A 130 -5.08 13.75 -13.67
N ASP A 131 -5.86 13.70 -12.57
CA ASP A 131 -5.63 14.57 -11.42
C ASP A 131 -4.29 14.29 -10.75
N ILE A 132 -3.90 13.03 -10.58
CA ILE A 132 -2.60 12.68 -9.99
C ILE A 132 -1.48 13.34 -10.81
N GLU A 133 -1.46 13.16 -12.13
CA GLU A 133 -0.43 13.75 -12.98
C GLU A 133 -0.47 15.29 -12.98
N ARG A 134 -1.65 15.90 -13.00
CA ARG A 134 -1.84 17.35 -12.95
C ARG A 134 -1.32 17.92 -11.61
N ILE A 135 -1.68 17.30 -10.48
CA ILE A 135 -1.30 17.74 -9.13
C ILE A 135 0.21 17.68 -8.98
N VAL A 136 0.80 16.54 -9.31
CA VAL A 136 2.26 16.35 -9.27
C VAL A 136 2.97 17.32 -10.22
N GLY A 137 2.45 17.50 -11.42
CA GLY A 137 2.94 18.50 -12.37
C GLY A 137 2.86 19.95 -11.86
N SER A 138 1.99 20.26 -10.89
CA SER A 138 1.92 21.55 -10.21
C SER A 138 2.92 21.70 -9.07
N GLY A 139 3.60 20.61 -8.68
CA GLY A 139 4.57 20.56 -7.58
C GLY A 139 3.94 20.30 -6.21
N LYS A 140 2.72 19.79 -6.16
CA LYS A 140 2.05 19.32 -4.95
C LYS A 140 2.09 17.79 -4.87
N LEU A 141 1.85 17.27 -3.67
CA LEU A 141 1.61 15.85 -3.40
C LEU A 141 0.16 15.50 -3.74
N ALA A 142 -0.03 14.43 -4.52
CA ALA A 142 -1.38 13.94 -4.82
C ALA A 142 -1.83 12.98 -3.73
N ALA A 143 -2.91 13.34 -3.02
CA ALA A 143 -3.56 12.49 -2.03
C ALA A 143 -4.72 11.74 -2.71
N SER A 144 -4.55 10.46 -2.98
CA SER A 144 -5.61 9.56 -3.42
C SER A 144 -6.20 8.82 -2.22
N ILE A 145 -7.42 8.32 -2.32
CA ILE A 145 -8.13 7.70 -1.19
C ILE A 145 -8.46 6.25 -1.51
N GLY A 146 -7.99 5.35 -0.64
CA GLY A 146 -8.38 3.95 -0.59
C GLY A 146 -9.24 3.65 0.63
N ILE A 147 -10.00 2.58 0.56
CA ILE A 147 -10.77 2.06 1.69
C ILE A 147 -10.46 0.58 1.80
N GLU A 148 -9.88 0.17 2.91
CA GLU A 148 -9.65 -1.23 3.22
C GLU A 148 -10.89 -1.79 3.89
N ASN A 149 -11.32 -2.96 3.43
CA ASN A 149 -12.50 -3.67 3.88
C ASN A 149 -13.86 -2.96 3.68
N GLY A 150 -14.73 -3.60 2.94
CA GLY A 150 -16.08 -3.10 2.61
C GLY A 150 -17.17 -3.48 3.61
N LEU A 151 -16.85 -4.02 4.79
CA LEU A 151 -17.85 -4.44 5.80
C LEU A 151 -18.82 -3.32 6.19
N MET A 152 -18.35 -2.07 6.19
CA MET A 152 -19.18 -0.91 6.50
C MET A 152 -20.30 -0.65 5.46
N ILE A 153 -20.29 -1.28 4.31
CA ILE A 153 -21.40 -1.22 3.36
C ILE A 153 -22.65 -1.87 3.98
N GLY A 154 -22.46 -2.89 4.81
CA GLY A 154 -23.58 -3.65 5.37
C GLY A 154 -24.45 -4.20 4.23
N HIS A 155 -25.75 -3.82 4.22
CA HIS A 155 -26.68 -4.19 3.15
C HIS A 155 -27.10 -2.99 2.27
N GLU A 156 -26.49 -1.82 2.45
CA GLU A 156 -26.91 -0.56 1.82
C GLU A 156 -25.89 -0.07 0.78
N ILE A 157 -25.98 -0.56 -0.44
CA ILE A 157 -25.06 -0.27 -1.56
C ILE A 157 -24.89 1.25 -1.84
N VAL A 158 -25.87 2.07 -1.46
CA VAL A 158 -25.82 3.54 -1.64
C VAL A 158 -24.61 4.18 -0.95
N HIS A 159 -24.04 3.54 0.06
CA HIS A 159 -22.84 4.03 0.74
C HIS A 159 -21.62 4.06 -0.20
N ILE A 160 -21.54 3.19 -1.20
CA ILE A 160 -20.43 3.16 -2.19
C ILE A 160 -20.40 4.48 -2.96
N GLU A 161 -21.56 4.95 -3.44
CA GLU A 161 -21.64 6.23 -4.15
C GLU A 161 -21.29 7.41 -3.23
N THR A 162 -21.67 7.35 -1.95
CA THR A 162 -21.27 8.34 -0.95
C THR A 162 -19.76 8.41 -0.78
N TYR A 163 -19.10 7.26 -0.62
CA TYR A 163 -17.63 7.19 -0.46
C TYR A 163 -16.90 7.60 -1.73
N PHE A 164 -17.41 7.21 -2.90
CA PHE A 164 -16.88 7.66 -4.19
C PHE A 164 -16.95 9.18 -4.35
N ASN A 165 -18.08 9.78 -4.01
CA ASN A 165 -18.28 11.23 -4.08
C ASN A 165 -17.39 12.00 -3.09
N LEU A 166 -17.02 11.38 -1.97
CA LEU A 166 -16.05 11.91 -1.01
C LEU A 166 -14.59 11.62 -1.38
N GLY A 167 -14.33 11.02 -2.53
CA GLY A 167 -12.98 10.87 -3.08
C GLY A 167 -12.42 9.46 -3.06
N GLY A 168 -13.12 8.46 -2.52
CA GLY A 168 -12.69 7.06 -2.57
C GLY A 168 -12.49 6.58 -4.02
N ARG A 169 -11.32 6.01 -4.34
CA ARG A 169 -10.99 5.57 -5.70
C ARG A 169 -10.75 4.08 -5.80
N TYR A 170 -10.43 3.43 -4.71
CA TYR A 170 -10.56 1.98 -4.60
C TYR A 170 -11.21 1.59 -3.26
N MET A 171 -11.78 0.41 -3.23
CA MET A 171 -12.30 -0.19 -2.00
C MET A 171 -12.12 -1.71 -2.07
N ALA A 172 -11.58 -2.28 -0.99
CA ALA A 172 -11.56 -3.73 -0.83
C ALA A 172 -12.96 -4.28 -0.61
N LEU A 173 -13.24 -5.44 -1.18
CA LEU A 173 -14.53 -6.11 -0.98
C LEU A 173 -14.71 -6.50 0.49
N PRO A 174 -15.97 -6.58 0.98
CA PRO A 174 -16.24 -7.04 2.33
C PRO A 174 -15.58 -8.39 2.60
N HIS A 175 -14.83 -8.48 3.68
CA HIS A 175 -14.22 -9.71 4.16
C HIS A 175 -14.11 -9.68 5.67
N GLU A 176 -14.35 -10.80 6.33
CA GLU A 176 -14.16 -10.92 7.76
C GLU A 176 -12.76 -11.50 8.02
N ILE A 177 -12.02 -10.80 8.87
CA ILE A 177 -10.75 -11.29 9.40
C ILE A 177 -11.05 -11.74 10.83
N HIS A 178 -11.11 -13.05 11.04
CA HIS A 178 -11.45 -13.64 12.35
C HIS A 178 -10.31 -13.55 13.37
N SER A 179 -9.12 -13.12 12.95
CA SER A 179 -7.95 -12.97 13.81
C SER A 179 -7.23 -11.64 13.54
N GLU A 180 -6.68 -11.03 14.58
CA GLU A 180 -5.71 -9.96 14.45
C GLU A 180 -4.53 -10.44 13.57
N PRO A 181 -3.80 -9.55 12.86
CA PRO A 181 -2.63 -9.93 12.07
C PRO A 181 -1.58 -10.74 12.85
N VAL A 182 -1.61 -10.61 14.17
CA VAL A 182 -0.82 -11.36 15.14
C VAL A 182 -1.23 -12.83 15.23
N ASP A 183 -2.54 -13.12 15.06
CA ASP A 183 -3.11 -14.45 15.30
C ASP A 183 -3.12 -15.34 14.05
N ILE A 184 -2.95 -14.76 12.87
CA ILE A 184 -2.94 -15.50 11.59
C ILE A 184 -1.87 -16.58 11.56
N GLU A 185 -0.78 -16.39 12.31
CA GLU A 185 0.29 -17.39 12.44
C GLU A 185 0.06 -18.39 13.58
N MET A 186 -0.86 -18.11 14.52
CA MET A 186 -1.16 -19.03 15.62
C MET A 186 -2.05 -20.21 15.19
N PHE A 187 -2.67 -20.16 14.02
CA PHE A 187 -3.52 -21.22 13.50
C PHE A 187 -3.02 -21.74 12.13
N PRO A 188 -1.86 -22.39 12.08
CA PRO A 188 -1.46 -23.08 10.86
C PRO A 188 -2.44 -24.24 10.63
N GLY A 189 -3.38 -24.09 9.72
CA GLY A 189 -4.37 -25.10 9.37
C GLY A 189 -5.83 -24.71 9.58
N GLU A 190 -6.17 -23.50 10.04
CA GLU A 190 -7.52 -23.00 9.77
C GLU A 190 -7.63 -22.79 8.26
N GLU A 191 -8.46 -23.63 7.64
CA GLU A 191 -8.92 -23.41 6.28
C GLU A 191 -9.60 -22.04 6.31
N PHE A 192 -8.94 -21.03 5.72
CA PHE A 192 -9.62 -19.78 5.36
C PHE A 192 -10.89 -20.21 4.65
N ASP A 193 -12.03 -19.69 5.11
CA ASP A 193 -13.32 -20.05 4.55
C ASP A 193 -13.21 -19.93 3.02
N GLU A 194 -13.25 -21.07 2.31
CA GLU A 194 -13.23 -21.09 0.86
C GLU A 194 -14.55 -20.58 0.28
N ALA A 195 -15.38 -19.91 1.09
CA ALA A 195 -16.62 -19.31 0.64
C ALA A 195 -16.36 -18.38 -0.54
N GLY A 196 -17.13 -18.57 -1.57
CA GLY A 196 -17.20 -17.66 -2.70
C GLY A 196 -18.01 -16.40 -2.36
N LEU A 197 -18.18 -15.56 -3.36
CA LEU A 197 -18.93 -14.32 -3.23
C LEU A 197 -20.45 -14.58 -3.22
N ASP A 198 -21.15 -13.88 -2.35
CA ASP A 198 -22.61 -13.89 -2.31
C ASP A 198 -23.25 -12.84 -3.27
N SER A 199 -24.57 -12.72 -3.23
CA SER A 199 -25.29 -11.78 -4.08
C SER A 199 -25.03 -10.32 -3.72
N LEU A 200 -24.63 -10.02 -2.49
CA LEU A 200 -24.27 -8.66 -2.07
C LEU A 200 -22.94 -8.24 -2.71
N HIS A 201 -21.93 -9.09 -2.65
CA HIS A 201 -20.64 -8.84 -3.31
C HIS A 201 -20.79 -8.58 -4.80
N GLN A 202 -21.66 -9.34 -5.49
CA GLN A 202 -21.96 -9.12 -6.92
C GLN A 202 -22.53 -7.71 -7.16
N GLN A 203 -23.42 -7.24 -6.29
CA GLN A 203 -24.01 -5.91 -6.38
C GLN A 203 -22.97 -4.82 -6.07
N ILE A 204 -22.11 -5.03 -5.07
CA ILE A 204 -21.00 -4.12 -4.73
C ILE A 204 -20.07 -3.96 -5.93
N ILE A 205 -19.60 -5.06 -6.54
CA ILE A 205 -18.73 -5.03 -7.72
C ILE A 205 -19.40 -4.28 -8.87
N ALA A 206 -20.69 -4.56 -9.13
CA ALA A 206 -21.41 -3.89 -10.21
C ALA A 206 -21.52 -2.38 -9.99
N GLU A 207 -21.78 -1.95 -8.75
CA GLU A 207 -21.86 -0.54 -8.39
C GLU A 207 -20.50 0.16 -8.46
N MET A 208 -19.44 -0.48 -7.96
CA MET A 208 -18.08 0.03 -8.08
C MET A 208 -17.68 0.23 -9.54
N ASN A 209 -17.97 -0.74 -10.41
CA ASN A 209 -17.72 -0.62 -11.86
C ASN A 209 -18.54 0.52 -12.49
N ARG A 210 -19.80 0.71 -12.06
CA ARG A 210 -20.67 1.80 -12.56
C ARG A 210 -20.11 3.18 -12.21
N LEU A 211 -19.57 3.32 -11.00
CA LEU A 211 -19.02 4.58 -10.50
C LEU A 211 -17.60 4.88 -11.03
N GLY A 212 -16.84 3.87 -11.42
CA GLY A 212 -15.42 4.01 -11.71
C GLY A 212 -14.54 3.92 -10.48
N MET A 213 -15.00 3.19 -9.44
CA MET A 213 -14.22 2.81 -8.28
C MET A 213 -13.53 1.48 -8.54
N VAL A 214 -12.23 1.40 -8.28
CA VAL A 214 -11.44 0.18 -8.47
C VAL A 214 -11.81 -0.85 -7.41
N VAL A 215 -12.10 -2.08 -7.84
CA VAL A 215 -12.31 -3.22 -6.93
C VAL A 215 -10.95 -3.72 -6.46
N ASP A 216 -10.73 -3.67 -5.15
CA ASP A 216 -9.57 -4.27 -4.52
C ASP A 216 -9.92 -5.67 -4.00
N VAL A 217 -9.11 -6.64 -4.39
CA VAL A 217 -9.30 -8.06 -4.06
C VAL A 217 -8.33 -8.55 -2.99
N SER A 218 -7.59 -7.65 -2.35
CA SER A 218 -6.72 -7.98 -1.22
C SER A 218 -7.50 -8.65 -0.11
N HIS A 219 -6.86 -9.58 0.60
CA HIS A 219 -7.40 -10.31 1.76
C HIS A 219 -8.58 -11.26 1.49
N LEU A 220 -9.07 -11.33 0.26
CA LEU A 220 -10.12 -12.30 -0.10
C LEU A 220 -9.58 -13.74 -0.07
N SER A 221 -10.48 -14.70 0.20
CA SER A 221 -10.17 -16.10 -0.06
C SER A 221 -9.80 -16.31 -1.54
N ARG A 222 -9.06 -17.37 -1.83
CA ARG A 222 -8.71 -17.71 -3.21
C ARG A 222 -9.95 -17.80 -4.12
N THR A 223 -11.00 -18.45 -3.65
CA THR A 223 -12.26 -18.63 -4.40
C THR A 223 -12.93 -17.27 -4.63
N ALA A 224 -13.12 -16.47 -3.58
CA ALA A 224 -13.75 -15.16 -3.66
C ALA A 224 -12.98 -14.22 -4.61
N MET A 225 -11.65 -14.20 -4.56
CA MET A 225 -10.84 -13.40 -5.47
C MET A 225 -11.03 -13.80 -6.93
N LEU A 226 -10.97 -15.09 -7.26
CA LEU A 226 -11.17 -15.56 -8.63
C LEU A 226 -12.58 -15.25 -9.15
N GLU A 227 -13.59 -15.35 -8.29
CA GLU A 227 -14.96 -14.96 -8.63
C GLU A 227 -15.08 -13.44 -8.82
N ALA A 228 -14.46 -12.61 -7.97
CA ALA A 228 -14.46 -11.15 -8.10
C ALA A 228 -13.85 -10.70 -9.42
N VAL A 229 -12.70 -11.27 -9.79
CA VAL A 229 -12.03 -11.01 -11.07
C VAL A 229 -12.95 -11.34 -12.25
N ASN A 230 -13.66 -12.48 -12.21
CA ASN A 230 -14.58 -12.87 -13.28
C ASN A 230 -15.85 -12.01 -13.36
N LEU A 231 -16.30 -11.45 -12.25
CA LEU A 231 -17.53 -10.63 -12.17
C LEU A 231 -17.25 -9.18 -12.56
N SER A 232 -16.07 -8.67 -12.26
CA SER A 232 -15.70 -7.29 -12.56
C SER A 232 -15.63 -7.06 -14.08
N ARG A 233 -16.21 -5.95 -14.53
CA ARG A 233 -16.12 -5.48 -15.92
C ARG A 233 -14.93 -4.58 -16.18
N ALA A 234 -14.25 -4.18 -15.11
CA ALA A 234 -13.06 -3.35 -15.12
C ALA A 234 -11.89 -4.12 -14.52
N PRO A 235 -10.65 -3.73 -14.79
CA PRO A 235 -9.49 -4.27 -14.09
C PRO A 235 -9.64 -4.14 -12.57
N VAL A 236 -9.10 -5.11 -11.83
CA VAL A 236 -9.08 -5.10 -10.37
C VAL A 236 -7.64 -4.90 -9.86
N ILE A 237 -7.48 -4.55 -8.60
CA ILE A 237 -6.16 -4.51 -7.95
C ILE A 237 -6.10 -5.46 -6.77
N ALA A 238 -4.89 -5.88 -6.40
CA ALA A 238 -4.56 -6.32 -5.06
C ALA A 238 -3.64 -5.25 -4.46
N SER A 239 -4.18 -4.39 -3.59
CA SER A 239 -3.50 -3.15 -3.15
C SER A 239 -2.33 -3.39 -2.20
N ASN A 240 -2.35 -4.51 -1.44
CA ASN A 240 -1.34 -4.85 -0.44
C ASN A 240 -1.18 -6.37 -0.28
N SER A 241 -0.69 -7.05 -1.30
CA SER A 241 -0.45 -8.50 -1.29
C SER A 241 0.98 -8.84 -1.68
N ALA A 242 1.47 -10.02 -1.27
CA ALA A 242 2.76 -10.54 -1.70
C ALA A 242 2.59 -11.88 -2.46
N ILE A 243 3.66 -12.67 -2.59
CA ILE A 243 3.69 -13.86 -3.46
C ILE A 243 3.71 -15.13 -2.62
N ARG A 244 2.65 -15.93 -2.73
CA ARG A 244 2.46 -17.15 -1.94
C ARG A 244 3.54 -18.19 -2.18
N LYS A 245 4.10 -18.24 -3.38
CA LYS A 245 5.17 -19.17 -3.74
C LYS A 245 6.47 -18.91 -2.97
N LEU A 246 6.73 -17.66 -2.59
CA LEU A 246 7.92 -17.27 -1.81
C LEU A 246 7.65 -17.38 -0.30
N ARG A 247 6.47 -16.99 0.13
CA ARG A 247 5.99 -17.12 1.51
C ARG A 247 4.56 -17.64 1.50
N ASP A 248 4.35 -18.88 1.97
CA ASP A 248 3.00 -19.47 2.06
C ASP A 248 2.19 -18.81 3.16
N HIS A 249 1.37 -17.85 2.76
CA HIS A 249 0.44 -17.12 3.60
C HIS A 249 -0.87 -16.91 2.86
N SER A 250 -2.00 -16.94 3.57
CA SER A 250 -3.34 -16.84 2.95
C SER A 250 -3.58 -15.50 2.23
N TRP A 251 -2.95 -14.42 2.67
CA TRP A 251 -3.04 -13.10 2.03
C TRP A 251 -2.12 -12.94 0.82
N ASN A 252 -1.17 -13.85 0.64
CA ASN A 252 -0.30 -13.86 -0.52
C ASN A 252 -0.98 -14.55 -1.69
N LEU A 253 -0.78 -14.01 -2.89
CA LEU A 253 -1.38 -14.52 -4.12
C LEU A 253 -0.62 -15.71 -4.67
N ASP A 254 -1.35 -16.77 -5.02
CA ASP A 254 -0.82 -17.90 -5.76
C ASP A 254 -0.72 -17.62 -7.28
N ASP A 255 -0.12 -18.55 -8.02
CA ASP A 255 0.11 -18.39 -9.46
C ASP A 255 -1.20 -18.24 -10.27
N ASP A 256 -2.27 -18.95 -9.89
CA ASP A 256 -3.57 -18.86 -10.58
C ASP A 256 -4.24 -17.51 -10.31
N GLN A 257 -4.14 -16.99 -9.07
CA GLN A 257 -4.64 -15.67 -8.69
C GLN A 257 -3.87 -14.57 -9.44
N LEU A 258 -2.55 -14.67 -9.53
CA LEU A 258 -1.72 -13.75 -10.29
C LEU A 258 -2.11 -13.75 -11.78
N VAL A 259 -2.29 -14.93 -12.38
CA VAL A 259 -2.71 -15.06 -13.78
C VAL A 259 -4.10 -14.46 -14.01
N ALA A 260 -5.06 -14.71 -13.11
CA ALA A 260 -6.40 -14.13 -13.20
C ALA A 260 -6.34 -12.59 -13.13
N LEU A 261 -5.53 -12.04 -12.22
CA LEU A 261 -5.31 -10.61 -12.09
C LEU A 261 -4.76 -10.00 -13.40
N ARG A 262 -3.72 -10.60 -13.98
CA ARG A 262 -3.19 -10.19 -15.28
C ARG A 262 -4.26 -10.21 -16.38
N ASP A 263 -5.01 -11.31 -16.47
CA ASP A 263 -5.98 -11.52 -17.55
C ASP A 263 -7.17 -10.54 -17.44
N SER A 264 -7.43 -9.98 -16.25
CA SER A 264 -8.37 -8.88 -16.04
C SER A 264 -7.81 -7.51 -16.45
N GLY A 265 -6.51 -7.41 -16.76
CA GLY A 265 -5.81 -6.13 -16.94
C GLY A 265 -5.37 -5.49 -15.62
N GLY A 266 -5.51 -6.17 -14.50
CA GLY A 266 -5.24 -5.67 -13.16
C GLY A 266 -3.77 -5.53 -12.79
N VAL A 267 -3.51 -5.16 -11.53
CA VAL A 267 -2.18 -4.95 -10.95
C VAL A 267 -2.14 -5.51 -9.53
N VAL A 268 -1.09 -6.26 -9.21
CA VAL A 268 -0.71 -6.52 -7.82
C VAL A 268 0.26 -5.43 -7.35
N GLN A 269 -0.10 -4.72 -6.31
CA GLN A 269 0.82 -3.87 -5.56
C GLN A 269 1.53 -4.76 -4.54
N VAL A 270 2.79 -5.11 -4.84
CA VAL A 270 3.59 -5.95 -3.94
C VAL A 270 3.83 -5.17 -2.66
N VAL A 271 3.51 -5.78 -1.52
CA VAL A 271 3.53 -5.11 -0.23
C VAL A 271 4.85 -5.31 0.51
N ALA A 272 5.40 -4.24 1.08
CA ALA A 272 6.59 -4.27 1.91
C ALA A 272 6.27 -4.60 3.39
N PHE A 273 5.55 -5.69 3.61
CA PHE A 273 5.18 -6.18 4.94
C PHE A 273 5.99 -7.43 5.26
N GLY A 274 6.98 -7.30 6.15
CA GLY A 274 7.98 -8.34 6.42
C GLY A 274 7.40 -9.73 6.66
N ALA A 275 6.33 -9.86 7.43
CA ALA A 275 5.67 -11.13 7.71
C ALA A 275 5.05 -11.81 6.48
N LEU A 276 4.76 -11.07 5.42
CA LEU A 276 4.29 -11.59 4.13
C LEU A 276 5.42 -11.91 3.16
N LEU A 277 6.64 -11.43 3.45
CA LEU A 277 7.80 -11.60 2.59
C LEU A 277 8.64 -12.82 2.96
N THR A 278 8.94 -13.02 4.25
CA THR A 278 9.78 -14.12 4.70
C THR A 278 9.21 -14.84 5.91
N GLU A 279 9.55 -16.13 6.06
CA GLU A 279 9.16 -16.93 7.24
C GLU A 279 9.81 -16.39 8.51
N ASP A 280 11.10 -15.99 8.45
CA ASP A 280 11.81 -15.47 9.60
C ASP A 280 11.21 -14.15 10.10
N ALA A 281 10.84 -13.23 9.22
CA ALA A 281 10.18 -11.99 9.61
C ALA A 281 8.78 -12.24 10.22
N ALA A 282 8.06 -13.24 9.75
CA ALA A 282 6.79 -13.66 10.33
C ALA A 282 6.99 -14.21 11.77
N LEU A 283 7.96 -15.11 11.95
CA LEU A 283 8.33 -15.64 13.27
C LEU A 283 8.81 -14.53 14.22
N ARG A 284 9.59 -13.58 13.67
CA ARG A 284 10.03 -12.39 14.38
C ARG A 284 8.86 -11.56 14.91
N ARG A 285 7.87 -11.25 14.06
CA ARG A 285 6.69 -10.48 14.44
C ARG A 285 5.91 -11.16 15.56
N ARG A 286 5.69 -12.48 15.45
CA ARG A 286 5.03 -13.25 16.49
C ARG A 286 5.79 -13.19 17.82
N GLU A 287 7.10 -13.44 17.81
CA GLU A 287 7.90 -13.41 19.03
C GLU A 287 8.01 -11.99 19.61
N TYR A 288 8.08 -10.96 18.78
CA TYR A 288 8.00 -9.56 19.20
C TYR A 288 6.73 -9.29 20.02
N ASN A 289 5.57 -9.73 19.50
CA ASN A 289 4.30 -9.57 20.21
C ASN A 289 4.24 -10.39 21.50
N ASN A 290 4.77 -11.61 21.50
CA ASN A 290 4.90 -12.43 22.70
C ASN A 290 5.77 -11.75 23.77
N ILE A 291 6.88 -11.15 23.37
CA ILE A 291 7.75 -10.40 24.28
C ILE A 291 6.98 -9.20 24.85
N ARG A 292 6.36 -8.35 24.01
CA ARG A 292 5.57 -7.22 24.48
C ARG A 292 4.45 -7.64 25.44
N GLY A 293 3.72 -8.69 25.09
CA GLY A 293 2.68 -9.26 25.94
C GLY A 293 3.20 -9.77 27.29
N ALA A 294 4.38 -10.39 27.32
CA ALA A 294 5.01 -10.84 28.57
C ALA A 294 5.37 -9.70 29.53
N PHE A 295 5.62 -8.49 29.01
CA PHE A 295 5.83 -7.26 29.79
C PHE A 295 4.55 -6.47 30.05
N GLY A 296 3.38 -6.95 29.57
CA GLY A 296 2.11 -6.25 29.71
C GLY A 296 2.03 -4.95 28.95
N MET A 297 2.83 -4.81 27.88
CA MET A 297 2.86 -3.58 27.07
C MET A 297 1.59 -3.48 26.23
N ILE A 298 1.00 -2.30 26.21
CA ILE A 298 -0.15 -1.98 25.37
C ILE A 298 0.32 -1.41 24.01
N PRO A 299 -0.52 -1.40 22.96
CA PRO A 299 -0.21 -0.75 21.71
C PRO A 299 0.24 0.70 21.89
N GLY A 300 1.30 1.12 21.21
CA GLY A 300 1.88 2.46 21.29
C GLY A 300 2.77 2.74 22.50
N GLN A 301 2.81 1.86 23.52
CA GLN A 301 3.67 2.03 24.68
C GLN A 301 5.15 1.86 24.29
N GLN A 302 6.00 2.78 24.74
CA GLN A 302 7.44 2.74 24.48
C GLN A 302 8.17 1.88 25.55
N PRO A 303 9.24 1.15 25.16
CA PRO A 303 9.98 0.29 26.10
C PRO A 303 10.57 1.05 27.30
N GLU A 304 10.93 2.31 27.13
CA GLU A 304 11.49 3.19 28.15
C GLU A 304 10.50 3.43 29.31
N GLU A 305 9.22 3.22 29.10
CA GLU A 305 8.18 3.35 30.13
C GLU A 305 8.11 2.15 31.09
N LEU A 306 8.82 1.06 30.79
CA LEU A 306 8.83 -0.16 31.63
C LEU A 306 9.55 0.00 32.96
N GLY A 307 10.44 1.01 33.13
CA GLY A 307 11.36 1.12 34.23
C GLY A 307 12.67 0.32 34.02
N ALA A 308 13.70 0.62 34.79
CA ALA A 308 15.08 0.23 34.46
C ALA A 308 15.29 -1.30 34.34
N GLU A 309 14.85 -2.08 35.33
CA GLU A 309 15.08 -3.53 35.37
C GLU A 309 14.26 -4.29 34.30
N PRO A 310 12.94 -4.06 34.14
CA PRO A 310 12.16 -4.62 33.02
C PRO A 310 12.65 -4.17 31.64
N TYR A 311 13.11 -2.93 31.49
CA TYR A 311 13.68 -2.42 30.26
C TYR A 311 14.93 -3.19 29.81
N GLU A 312 15.88 -3.46 30.74
CA GLU A 312 17.08 -4.26 30.42
C GLU A 312 16.74 -5.69 29.98
N ASP A 313 15.77 -6.36 30.66
CA ASP A 313 15.31 -7.69 30.27
C ASP A 313 14.61 -7.66 28.90
N TYR A 314 13.74 -6.65 28.66
CA TYR A 314 13.09 -6.46 27.38
C TYR A 314 14.12 -6.31 26.25
N MET A 315 15.08 -5.40 26.40
CA MET A 315 16.11 -5.15 25.39
C MET A 315 16.97 -6.39 25.12
N GLY A 316 17.31 -7.17 26.16
CA GLY A 316 18.03 -8.43 26.01
C GLY A 316 17.25 -9.49 25.22
N ARG A 317 15.92 -9.52 25.37
CA ARG A 317 15.06 -10.42 24.58
C ARG A 317 14.93 -9.92 23.14
N MET A 318 14.89 -8.61 22.92
CA MET A 318 14.85 -8.04 21.58
C MET A 318 16.16 -8.31 20.81
N GLU A 319 17.33 -8.18 21.47
CA GLU A 319 18.62 -8.54 20.86
C GLU A 319 18.67 -10.04 20.48
N ALA A 320 18.20 -10.92 21.35
CA ALA A 320 18.12 -12.34 21.07
C ALA A 320 17.12 -12.65 19.92
N LEU A 321 16.06 -11.88 19.79
CA LEU A 321 15.09 -11.98 18.71
C LEU A 321 15.74 -11.61 17.38
N ASP A 322 16.49 -10.50 17.34
CA ASP A 322 17.19 -9.99 16.16
C ASP A 322 18.23 -11.00 15.63
N GLU A 323 18.95 -11.65 16.56
CA GLU A 323 19.91 -12.70 16.20
C GLU A 323 19.26 -13.98 15.67
N ARG A 324 18.05 -14.30 16.15
CA ARG A 324 17.39 -15.56 15.84
C ARG A 324 16.55 -15.51 14.58
N TYR A 325 15.84 -14.41 14.36
CA TYR A 325 14.91 -14.23 13.26
C TYR A 325 15.20 -12.89 12.60
N PRO A 326 15.98 -12.86 11.51
CA PRO A 326 16.22 -11.64 10.77
C PRO A 326 14.91 -11.09 10.18
N ASP A 327 14.81 -9.78 10.09
CA ASP A 327 13.71 -9.14 9.41
C ASP A 327 13.86 -9.25 7.89
N ALA A 328 12.76 -9.10 7.16
CA ALA A 328 12.80 -9.02 5.71
C ALA A 328 13.47 -7.70 5.29
N THR A 329 14.15 -7.71 4.16
CA THR A 329 14.88 -6.56 3.64
C THR A 329 14.28 -6.06 2.32
N VAL A 330 14.75 -4.90 1.82
CA VAL A 330 14.40 -4.41 0.47
C VAL A 330 14.74 -5.45 -0.61
N ALA A 331 15.79 -6.25 -0.44
CA ALA A 331 16.12 -7.31 -1.38
C ALA A 331 15.07 -8.43 -1.38
N ASP A 332 14.59 -8.85 -0.20
CA ASP A 332 13.50 -9.84 -0.10
C ASP A 332 12.21 -9.31 -0.72
N PHE A 333 11.89 -8.04 -0.49
CA PHE A 333 10.75 -7.38 -1.13
C PHE A 333 10.86 -7.41 -2.66
N VAL A 334 12.01 -7.04 -3.21
CA VAL A 334 12.21 -7.05 -4.67
C VAL A 334 12.26 -8.48 -5.23
N ASP A 335 12.57 -9.52 -4.44
CA ASP A 335 12.40 -10.92 -4.84
C ASP A 335 10.94 -11.26 -5.16
N HIS A 336 10.00 -10.72 -4.38
CA HIS A 336 8.56 -10.85 -4.65
C HIS A 336 8.15 -10.10 -5.93
N VAL A 337 8.67 -8.88 -6.13
CA VAL A 337 8.49 -8.11 -7.38
C VAL A 337 9.01 -8.90 -8.59
N ASP A 338 10.24 -9.41 -8.50
CA ASP A 338 10.84 -10.25 -9.55
C ASP A 338 10.01 -11.48 -9.89
N TYR A 339 9.47 -12.15 -8.86
CA TYR A 339 8.62 -13.32 -9.08
C TYR A 339 7.33 -12.93 -9.80
N ALA A 340 6.65 -11.90 -9.33
CA ALA A 340 5.42 -11.41 -9.94
C ALA A 340 5.65 -11.04 -11.42
N ILE A 341 6.72 -10.29 -11.72
CA ILE A 341 7.06 -9.91 -13.10
C ILE A 341 7.32 -11.15 -13.98
N ARG A 342 8.03 -12.15 -13.47
CA ARG A 342 8.25 -13.41 -14.23
C ARG A 342 6.95 -14.17 -14.47
N ALA A 343 6.00 -14.13 -13.53
CA ALA A 343 4.74 -14.86 -13.61
C ALA A 343 3.73 -14.16 -14.54
N ILE A 344 3.59 -12.84 -14.43
CA ILE A 344 2.48 -12.10 -15.06
C ILE A 344 2.92 -10.90 -15.94
N GLY A 345 4.20 -10.58 -15.97
CA GLY A 345 4.75 -9.47 -16.75
C GLY A 345 4.76 -8.14 -16.00
N ILE A 346 5.68 -7.27 -16.41
CA ILE A 346 5.95 -5.97 -15.77
C ILE A 346 4.73 -5.05 -15.71
N ASP A 347 3.83 -5.12 -16.67
CA ASP A 347 2.65 -4.25 -16.78
C ASP A 347 1.57 -4.52 -15.73
N HIS A 348 1.73 -5.57 -14.92
CA HIS A 348 0.76 -6.03 -13.92
C HIS A 348 1.30 -6.02 -12.50
N VAL A 349 2.44 -5.36 -12.26
CA VAL A 349 3.10 -5.29 -10.95
C VAL A 349 3.33 -3.85 -10.55
N GLY A 350 3.09 -3.53 -9.29
CA GLY A 350 3.35 -2.24 -8.68
C GLY A 350 3.91 -2.39 -7.27
N ILE A 351 4.01 -1.31 -6.54
CA ILE A 351 4.67 -1.19 -5.23
C ILE A 351 3.71 -0.60 -4.21
N SER A 352 3.71 -1.17 -3.01
CA SER A 352 2.94 -0.73 -1.86
C SER A 352 3.77 -0.90 -0.60
N SER A 353 3.69 0.07 0.31
CA SER A 353 4.44 0.01 1.57
C SER A 353 3.68 -0.65 2.70
N ASP A 354 2.38 -0.45 2.76
CA ASP A 354 1.51 -0.73 3.92
C ASP A 354 1.97 0.03 5.18
N PHE A 355 2.55 1.21 5.00
CA PHE A 355 2.98 2.05 6.12
C PHE A 355 1.82 2.40 7.02
N ASP A 356 2.11 2.44 8.32
CA ASP A 356 1.17 2.66 9.41
C ASP A 356 0.08 1.58 9.54
N GLY A 357 -0.03 0.61 8.59
CA GLY A 357 -0.88 -0.58 8.63
C GLY A 357 -0.18 -1.85 9.11
N GLY A 358 1.13 -1.80 9.20
CA GLY A 358 1.96 -2.93 9.67
C GLY A 358 3.14 -3.23 8.76
N GLY A 359 3.22 -2.56 7.63
CA GLY A 359 4.33 -2.60 6.70
C GLY A 359 5.57 -1.83 7.16
N GLY A 360 6.53 -1.76 6.29
CA GLY A 360 7.87 -1.23 6.56
C GLY A 360 8.87 -2.34 6.87
N ILE A 361 10.02 -2.24 6.23
CA ILE A 361 11.12 -3.21 6.32
C ILE A 361 12.47 -2.47 6.44
N PRO A 362 13.50 -3.06 7.03
CA PRO A 362 14.85 -2.48 7.06
C PRO A 362 15.33 -1.98 5.70
N GLY A 363 15.61 -0.69 5.63
CA GLY A 363 15.95 0.02 4.40
C GLY A 363 14.76 0.69 3.70
N TRP A 364 13.52 0.38 4.09
CA TRP A 364 12.32 1.11 3.70
C TRP A 364 11.31 1.05 4.86
N ASN A 365 11.67 1.73 5.97
CA ASN A 365 10.87 1.79 7.20
C ASN A 365 9.85 2.93 7.20
N HIS A 366 10.03 3.92 6.35
CA HIS A 366 9.15 5.08 6.23
C HIS A 366 9.27 5.72 4.85
N ALA A 367 8.35 6.60 4.51
CA ALA A 367 8.26 7.22 3.18
C ALA A 367 9.54 7.93 2.72
N GLY A 368 10.39 8.40 3.65
CA GLY A 368 11.66 9.05 3.33
C GLY A 368 12.76 8.13 2.78
N GLU A 369 12.55 6.82 2.77
CA GLU A 369 13.53 5.81 2.33
C GLU A 369 13.17 5.16 0.98
N GLY A 370 12.16 5.67 0.24
CA GLY A 370 11.68 5.10 -1.03
C GLY A 370 12.78 4.94 -2.08
N LEU A 371 13.78 5.81 -2.09
CA LEU A 371 14.94 5.70 -2.99
C LEU A 371 15.67 4.35 -2.87
N ASN A 372 15.69 3.71 -1.70
CA ASN A 372 16.37 2.42 -1.51
C ASN A 372 15.73 1.29 -2.32
N VAL A 373 14.42 1.35 -2.54
CA VAL A 373 13.72 0.41 -3.44
C VAL A 373 14.20 0.62 -4.88
N THR A 374 14.30 1.86 -5.33
CA THR A 374 14.80 2.19 -6.67
C THR A 374 16.26 1.77 -6.85
N ILE A 375 17.10 1.94 -5.82
CA ILE A 375 18.51 1.48 -5.85
C ILE A 375 18.56 -0.04 -6.07
N GLU A 376 17.75 -0.81 -5.36
CA GLU A 376 17.73 -2.27 -5.52
C GLU A 376 17.20 -2.68 -6.90
N LEU A 377 16.16 -2.01 -7.43
CA LEU A 377 15.68 -2.25 -8.79
C LEU A 377 16.76 -1.96 -9.84
N VAL A 378 17.49 -0.85 -9.73
CA VAL A 378 18.62 -0.52 -10.62
C VAL A 378 19.72 -1.57 -10.50
N ARG A 379 20.05 -2.01 -9.28
CA ARG A 379 21.05 -3.06 -9.02
C ARG A 379 20.69 -4.38 -9.70
N ARG A 380 19.37 -4.69 -9.81
CA ARG A 380 18.85 -5.87 -10.54
C ARG A 380 18.73 -5.67 -12.05
N GLY A 381 19.02 -4.48 -12.54
CA GLY A 381 19.09 -4.18 -13.99
C GLY A 381 17.76 -3.76 -14.60
N TYR A 382 16.79 -3.34 -13.80
CA TYR A 382 15.55 -2.73 -14.30
C TYR A 382 15.85 -1.41 -15.01
N SER A 383 15.19 -1.20 -16.14
CA SER A 383 15.30 0.06 -16.89
C SER A 383 14.49 1.18 -16.21
N GLU A 384 14.76 2.44 -16.54
CA GLU A 384 13.98 3.60 -16.11
C GLU A 384 12.48 3.42 -16.39
N VAL A 385 12.14 2.93 -17.59
CA VAL A 385 10.73 2.65 -17.97
C VAL A 385 10.10 1.54 -17.11
N ASP A 386 10.85 0.51 -16.76
CA ASP A 386 10.34 -0.54 -15.88
C ASP A 386 10.08 -0.01 -14.47
N ILE A 387 10.99 0.81 -13.94
CA ILE A 387 10.89 1.42 -12.61
C ILE A 387 9.72 2.42 -12.55
N GLU A 388 9.52 3.22 -13.61
CA GLU A 388 8.34 4.10 -13.73
C GLU A 388 7.02 3.32 -13.70
N LYS A 389 6.95 2.18 -14.41
CA LYS A 389 5.78 1.29 -14.36
C LYS A 389 5.50 0.76 -12.96
N LEU A 390 6.54 0.29 -12.27
CA LEU A 390 6.43 -0.28 -10.92
C LEU A 390 5.98 0.75 -9.90
N TRP A 391 6.55 1.96 -9.92
CA TRP A 391 6.21 3.00 -8.95
C TRP A 391 4.82 3.61 -9.14
N GLY A 392 4.33 3.75 -10.36
CA GLY A 392 3.03 4.41 -10.53
C GLY A 392 2.33 4.13 -11.86
N GLY A 393 3.10 3.92 -12.95
CA GLY A 393 2.54 3.84 -14.30
C GLY A 393 1.47 2.74 -14.45
N ASN A 394 1.67 1.57 -13.83
CA ASN A 394 0.71 0.47 -13.90
C ASN A 394 -0.57 0.75 -13.11
N LEU A 395 -0.48 1.37 -11.94
CA LEU A 395 -1.65 1.75 -11.15
C LEU A 395 -2.46 2.84 -11.86
N LEU A 396 -1.79 3.85 -12.43
CA LEU A 396 -2.45 4.89 -13.25
C LEU A 396 -3.18 4.30 -14.45
N ARG A 397 -2.59 3.31 -15.11
CA ARG A 397 -3.24 2.60 -16.22
C ARG A 397 -4.54 1.95 -15.74
N VAL A 398 -4.53 1.25 -14.62
CA VAL A 398 -5.72 0.60 -14.05
C VAL A 398 -6.79 1.65 -13.73
N LEU A 399 -6.44 2.74 -13.06
CA LEU A 399 -7.37 3.83 -12.75
C LEU A 399 -8.06 4.35 -14.02
N ARG A 400 -7.30 4.67 -15.09
CA ARG A 400 -7.85 5.14 -16.37
C ARG A 400 -8.75 4.11 -17.05
N GLU A 401 -8.39 2.83 -17.01
CA GLU A 401 -9.20 1.77 -17.58
C GLU A 401 -10.53 1.61 -16.84
N VAL A 402 -10.52 1.68 -15.49
CA VAL A 402 -11.72 1.63 -14.65
C VAL A 402 -12.63 2.83 -14.91
N GLU A 403 -12.10 4.04 -14.98
CA GLU A 403 -12.82 5.26 -15.36
C GLU A 403 -13.45 5.12 -16.76
N SER A 404 -12.71 4.58 -17.73
CA SER A 404 -13.20 4.33 -19.08
C SER A 404 -14.33 3.30 -19.13
N VAL A 405 -14.28 2.27 -18.29
CA VAL A 405 -15.38 1.28 -18.16
C VAL A 405 -16.63 1.95 -17.61
N ALA A 406 -16.52 2.76 -16.57
CA ALA A 406 -17.65 3.46 -15.97
C ALA A 406 -18.35 4.39 -16.99
N LEU A 407 -17.59 5.13 -17.79
CA LEU A 407 -18.14 5.97 -18.86
C LEU A 407 -18.97 5.14 -19.87
N ARG A 408 -18.45 3.99 -20.31
CA ARG A 408 -19.18 3.11 -21.23
C ARG A 408 -20.44 2.50 -20.61
N LEU A 409 -20.41 2.22 -19.29
CA LEU A 409 -21.60 1.70 -18.56
C LEU A 409 -22.66 2.79 -18.36
N GLY A 410 -22.27 4.06 -18.24
CA GLY A 410 -23.20 5.18 -18.13
C GLY A 410 -23.88 5.57 -19.47
N GLU A 411 -23.33 5.15 -20.60
CA GLU A 411 -23.89 5.38 -21.94
C GLU A 411 -24.84 4.25 -22.40
N SER A 412 -24.89 3.12 -21.71
CA SER A 412 -25.70 1.94 -22.02
C SER A 412 -27.01 1.89 -21.21
#